data_fff96d9206a2c422bcc821f319abac8d
#
_entry.id   fff96d9206a2c422bcc821f319abac8d
#
_cell.length_a   1.000
_cell.length_b   1.000
_cell.length_c   1.000
_cell.angle_alpha   90.00
_cell.angle_beta   90.00
_cell.angle_gamma   90.00
#
_symmetry.space_group_name_H-M   'P 1'
#
loop_
_entity.id
_entity.type
_entity.pdbx_description
1 polymer ?
#
loop_
_entity_poly.entity_id
_entity_poly.type
_entity_poly.pdbx_seq_one_letter_code
_entity_poly.pdbx_strand_id
1 'polypeptide(L)'
;NIDIKLIMVTTNNTKYKATLVAKILTLLNKTNIPIFIGKENDCKLKAQDRWINNFSLDDYKGKIITSYKEINDLLIENNYLYFGFGPMVELANLLDNYPNIKNKIKVIAMGGAINKGYINQSEADVEYNVIMGIKEYENVIKNVDFTLVPLDVCRDIIIKKPLYLKLKESSNIACKLIMENYKVWLDDYVGGAIKFDINESTSILYDLAPLMYYLNENNYKKEEIYIAIDNKGKMIKG
;
A
#
# COMPACT_ATOMS: atom_id res chain seq x y z
N ASN A 1 -15.47 -4.33 -10.78
CA ASN A 1 -14.10 -4.31 -11.33
C ASN A 1 -13.48 -2.94 -11.05
N ILE A 2 -12.23 -2.92 -10.56
CA ILE A 2 -11.43 -1.70 -10.39
C ILE A 2 -10.54 -1.57 -11.63
N ASP A 3 -10.55 -0.41 -12.27
CA ASP A 3 -9.70 -0.08 -13.40
C ASP A 3 -8.43 0.64 -12.89
N ILE A 4 -7.32 -0.07 -12.82
CA ILE A 4 -6.05 0.46 -12.30
C ILE A 4 -5.37 1.25 -13.41
N LYS A 5 -5.18 2.55 -13.19
CA LYS A 5 -4.55 3.46 -14.16
C LYS A 5 -3.06 3.65 -13.94
N LEU A 6 -2.59 3.47 -12.73
CA LEU A 6 -1.19 3.64 -12.36
C LEU A 6 -0.90 2.89 -11.06
N ILE A 7 0.28 2.30 -10.95
CA ILE A 7 0.83 1.82 -9.67
C ILE A 7 2.06 2.66 -9.35
N MET A 8 2.04 3.34 -8.20
CA MET A 8 3.15 4.17 -7.73
C MET A 8 3.92 3.42 -6.65
N VAL A 9 5.20 3.23 -6.87
CA VAL A 9 6.11 2.60 -5.91
C VAL A 9 6.85 3.68 -5.14
N THR A 10 6.78 3.62 -3.82
CA THR A 10 7.32 4.66 -2.93
C THR A 10 8.31 4.09 -1.92
N THR A 11 9.22 4.94 -1.47
CA THR A 11 10.19 4.73 -0.37
C THR A 11 11.09 3.50 -0.47
N ASN A 12 12.28 3.59 0.09
CA ASN A 12 13.28 2.52 0.12
C ASN A 12 13.63 1.99 -1.29
N ASN A 13 13.85 0.71 -1.46
CA ASN A 13 14.24 0.05 -2.72
C ASN A 13 13.14 0.14 -3.81
N THR A 14 12.88 1.31 -4.37
CA THR A 14 11.77 1.53 -5.32
C THR A 14 11.95 0.73 -6.61
N LYS A 15 13.17 0.61 -7.14
CA LYS A 15 13.43 -0.26 -8.31
C LYS A 15 13.12 -1.73 -8.02
N TYR A 16 13.55 -2.22 -6.88
CA TYR A 16 13.25 -3.58 -6.44
C TYR A 16 11.73 -3.82 -6.31
N LYS A 17 11.02 -2.92 -5.65
CA LYS A 17 9.55 -3.00 -5.52
C LYS A 17 8.86 -2.90 -6.88
N ALA A 18 9.33 -2.03 -7.77
CA ALA A 18 8.83 -1.94 -9.14
C ALA A 18 9.03 -3.24 -9.92
N THR A 19 10.15 -3.94 -9.71
CA THR A 19 10.42 -5.25 -10.31
C THR A 19 9.42 -6.31 -9.82
N LEU A 20 9.06 -6.31 -8.53
CA LEU A 20 8.00 -7.18 -7.99
C LEU A 20 6.65 -6.90 -8.66
N VAL A 21 6.25 -5.64 -8.72
CA VAL A 21 5.01 -5.21 -9.38
C VAL A 21 5.02 -5.59 -10.86
N ALA A 22 6.09 -5.31 -11.57
CA ALA A 22 6.26 -5.61 -12.98
C ALA A 22 6.11 -7.12 -13.26
N LYS A 23 6.74 -7.97 -12.44
CA LYS A 23 6.60 -9.43 -12.54
C LYS A 23 5.17 -9.88 -12.33
N ILE A 24 4.48 -9.37 -11.29
CA ILE A 24 3.07 -9.70 -11.03
C ILE A 24 2.19 -9.31 -12.23
N LEU A 25 2.34 -8.08 -12.72
CA LEU A 25 1.55 -7.59 -13.85
C LEU A 25 1.81 -8.38 -15.14
N THR A 26 3.06 -8.79 -15.38
CA THR A 26 3.43 -9.65 -16.51
C THR A 26 2.74 -11.01 -16.42
N LEU A 27 2.81 -11.67 -15.28
CA LEU A 27 2.20 -12.98 -15.06
C LEU A 27 0.67 -12.95 -15.09
N LEU A 28 0.08 -11.79 -14.78
CA LEU A 28 -1.37 -11.58 -14.88
C LEU A 28 -1.84 -11.05 -16.24
N ASN A 29 -0.93 -10.89 -17.23
CA ASN A 29 -1.23 -10.26 -18.52
C ASN A 29 -1.84 -8.85 -18.39
N LYS A 30 -1.31 -8.03 -17.44
CA LYS A 30 -1.76 -6.67 -17.13
C LYS A 30 -0.66 -5.62 -17.39
N THR A 31 0.16 -5.83 -18.40
CA THR A 31 1.27 -4.93 -18.75
C THR A 31 0.83 -3.59 -19.32
N ASN A 32 -0.45 -3.38 -19.56
CA ASN A 32 -1.03 -2.09 -19.89
C ASN A 32 -1.08 -1.11 -18.71
N ILE A 33 -0.84 -1.57 -17.46
CA ILE A 33 -0.84 -0.72 -16.27
C ILE A 33 0.56 -0.11 -16.11
N PRO A 34 0.74 1.22 -16.21
CA PRO A 34 2.04 1.84 -16.01
C PRO A 34 2.49 1.76 -14.54
N ILE A 35 3.80 1.71 -14.34
CA ILE A 35 4.43 1.71 -13.02
C ILE A 35 5.28 2.97 -12.87
N PHE A 36 4.99 3.79 -11.86
CA PHE A 36 5.86 4.88 -11.47
C PHE A 36 6.88 4.41 -10.43
N ILE A 37 8.14 4.71 -10.68
CA ILE A 37 9.23 4.43 -9.75
C ILE A 37 9.58 5.71 -9.02
N GLY A 38 9.24 5.77 -7.75
CA GLY A 38 9.58 6.88 -6.89
C GLY A 38 11.06 6.96 -6.55
N LYS A 39 11.41 7.93 -5.74
CA LYS A 39 12.80 8.16 -5.34
C LYS A 39 13.37 6.94 -4.60
N GLU A 40 14.52 6.48 -5.05
CA GLU A 40 15.27 5.41 -4.40
C GLU A 40 15.97 5.91 -3.14
N ASN A 41 15.88 5.15 -2.06
CA ASN A 41 16.68 5.36 -0.86
C ASN A 41 17.52 4.11 -0.62
N ASP A 42 18.65 4.28 0.02
CA ASP A 42 19.51 3.14 0.38
C ASP A 42 18.84 2.28 1.46
N CYS A 43 18.41 1.10 1.06
CA CYS A 43 17.80 0.11 1.95
C CYS A 43 18.18 -1.29 1.48
N LYS A 44 18.71 -2.10 2.39
CA LYS A 44 19.17 -3.46 2.06
C LYS A 44 18.08 -4.52 2.13
N LEU A 45 16.90 -4.17 2.70
CA LEU A 45 15.82 -5.15 2.88
C LEU A 45 15.15 -5.48 1.54
N LYS A 46 15.14 -6.76 1.19
CA LYS A 46 14.53 -7.33 -0.02
C LYS A 46 13.82 -8.63 0.32
N ALA A 47 12.71 -8.55 1.02
CA ALA A 47 12.02 -9.69 1.60
C ALA A 47 11.50 -10.74 0.61
N GLN A 48 11.35 -10.40 -0.68
CA GLN A 48 10.86 -11.31 -1.73
C GLN A 48 11.84 -11.47 -2.89
N ASP A 49 13.14 -11.21 -2.68
CA ASP A 49 14.16 -11.24 -3.73
C ASP A 49 14.22 -12.61 -4.43
N ARG A 50 14.13 -13.72 -3.67
CA ARG A 50 14.05 -15.08 -4.21
C ARG A 50 12.87 -15.26 -5.18
N TRP A 51 11.74 -14.59 -4.93
CA TRP A 51 10.58 -14.72 -5.80
C TRP A 51 10.77 -13.96 -7.11
N ILE A 52 11.52 -12.86 -7.11
CA ILE A 52 11.89 -12.15 -8.35
C ILE A 52 12.69 -13.07 -9.27
N ASN A 53 13.61 -13.87 -8.70
CA ASN A 53 14.51 -14.73 -9.45
C ASN A 53 15.26 -13.92 -10.53
N ASN A 54 15.26 -14.35 -11.79
CA ASN A 54 15.94 -13.67 -12.90
C ASN A 54 15.10 -12.60 -13.60
N PHE A 55 13.90 -12.26 -13.11
CA PHE A 55 13.06 -11.22 -13.71
C PHE A 55 13.62 -9.83 -13.42
N SER A 56 13.68 -8.98 -14.43
CA SER A 56 14.16 -7.59 -14.34
C SER A 56 13.09 -6.61 -14.86
N LEU A 57 13.32 -5.31 -14.64
CA LEU A 57 12.44 -4.28 -15.21
C LEU A 57 12.48 -4.26 -16.75
N ASP A 58 13.56 -4.69 -17.39
CA ASP A 58 13.69 -4.77 -18.85
C ASP A 58 12.76 -5.85 -19.46
N ASP A 59 12.35 -6.82 -18.65
CA ASP A 59 11.39 -7.86 -19.06
C ASP A 59 9.94 -7.33 -19.08
N TYR A 60 9.68 -6.20 -18.41
CA TYR A 60 8.36 -5.61 -18.36
C TYR A 60 8.01 -4.91 -19.68
N LYS A 61 6.92 -5.33 -20.33
CA LYS A 61 6.47 -4.77 -21.62
C LYS A 61 5.52 -3.57 -21.46
N GLY A 62 5.19 -3.20 -20.22
CA GLY A 62 4.40 -2.02 -19.92
C GLY A 62 5.26 -0.75 -19.77
N LYS A 63 4.59 0.36 -19.50
CA LYS A 63 5.25 1.66 -19.34
C LYS A 63 5.85 1.79 -17.94
N ILE A 64 7.13 2.16 -17.88
CA ILE A 64 7.80 2.63 -16.66
C ILE A 64 7.84 4.16 -16.71
N ILE A 65 7.41 4.79 -15.63
CA ILE A 65 7.38 6.25 -15.44
C ILE A 65 8.35 6.62 -14.32
N THR A 66 9.15 7.66 -14.53
CA THR A 66 10.05 8.22 -13.52
C THR A 66 9.87 9.74 -13.35
N SER A 67 8.95 10.34 -14.11
CA SER A 67 8.68 11.76 -14.11
C SER A 67 7.30 12.08 -13.55
N TYR A 68 7.22 12.98 -12.57
CA TYR A 68 5.95 13.52 -12.07
C TYR A 68 5.13 14.25 -13.14
N LYS A 69 5.81 14.84 -14.14
CA LYS A 69 5.13 15.45 -15.29
C LYS A 69 4.29 14.43 -16.03
N GLU A 70 4.86 13.24 -16.31
CA GLU A 70 4.10 12.19 -17.00
C GLU A 70 2.91 11.69 -16.18
N ILE A 71 3.02 11.65 -14.84
CA ILE A 71 1.88 11.32 -13.98
C ILE A 71 0.81 12.40 -14.07
N ASN A 72 1.21 13.68 -13.98
CA ASN A 72 0.27 14.78 -14.11
C ASN A 72 -0.46 14.71 -15.46
N ASP A 73 0.27 14.53 -16.56
CA ASP A 73 -0.32 14.43 -17.90
C ASP A 73 -1.30 13.24 -18.02
N LEU A 74 -1.04 12.15 -17.30
CA LEU A 74 -1.93 10.99 -17.23
C LEU A 74 -3.20 11.26 -16.43
N LEU A 75 -3.10 12.05 -15.33
CA LEU A 75 -4.16 12.20 -14.35
C LEU A 75 -4.99 13.48 -14.50
N ILE A 76 -4.54 14.46 -15.29
CA ILE A 76 -5.17 15.80 -15.32
C ILE A 76 -6.62 15.78 -15.84
N GLU A 77 -6.95 14.86 -16.74
CA GLU A 77 -8.23 14.88 -17.46
C GLU A 77 -9.40 14.30 -16.65
N ASN A 78 -9.15 13.49 -15.62
CA ASN A 78 -10.19 12.77 -14.92
C ASN A 78 -10.04 12.88 -13.40
N ASN A 79 -11.03 12.36 -12.68
CA ASN A 79 -10.97 12.17 -11.24
C ASN A 79 -10.52 10.73 -10.94
N TYR A 80 -9.68 10.57 -9.91
CA TYR A 80 -9.11 9.29 -9.54
C TYR A 80 -9.26 9.03 -8.05
N LEU A 81 -9.41 7.76 -7.73
CA LEU A 81 -9.29 7.25 -6.38
C LEU A 81 -7.86 6.72 -6.19
N TYR A 82 -7.17 7.24 -5.21
CA TYR A 82 -5.84 6.79 -4.81
C TYR A 82 -5.95 5.88 -3.60
N PHE A 83 -5.53 4.63 -3.74
CA PHE A 83 -5.36 3.72 -2.61
C PHE A 83 -3.94 3.83 -2.07
N GLY A 84 -3.80 4.29 -0.83
CA GLY A 84 -2.51 4.42 -0.15
C GLY A 84 -2.21 3.19 0.71
N PHE A 85 -1.14 2.47 0.37
CA PHE A 85 -0.65 1.28 1.08
C PHE A 85 0.77 1.49 1.63
N GLY A 86 1.26 2.71 1.59
CA GLY A 86 2.59 3.09 2.02
C GLY A 86 2.67 4.57 2.37
N PRO A 87 3.87 5.07 2.69
CA PRO A 87 4.10 6.48 2.95
C PRO A 87 3.67 7.37 1.78
N MET A 88 3.15 8.56 2.09
CA MET A 88 2.57 9.48 1.10
C MET A 88 3.61 10.31 0.32
N VAL A 89 4.87 9.92 0.35
CA VAL A 89 6.00 10.71 -0.18
C VAL A 89 5.81 11.09 -1.65
N GLU A 90 5.49 10.11 -2.49
CA GLU A 90 5.38 10.37 -3.93
C GLU A 90 4.10 11.14 -4.28
N LEU A 91 3.01 10.89 -3.56
CA LEU A 91 1.79 11.65 -3.75
C LEU A 91 1.97 13.11 -3.29
N ALA A 92 2.60 13.36 -2.14
CA ALA A 92 2.90 14.71 -1.67
C ALA A 92 3.76 15.48 -2.69
N ASN A 93 4.84 14.88 -3.18
CA ASN A 93 5.69 15.47 -4.20
C ASN A 93 4.93 15.78 -5.50
N LEU A 94 4.02 14.89 -5.90
CA LEU A 94 3.17 15.12 -7.08
C LEU A 94 2.24 16.33 -6.86
N LEU A 95 1.59 16.43 -5.70
CA LEU A 95 0.68 17.53 -5.36
C LEU A 95 1.41 18.87 -5.22
N ASP A 96 2.65 18.88 -4.73
CA ASP A 96 3.47 20.08 -4.61
C ASP A 96 3.93 20.61 -5.98
N ASN A 97 4.34 19.70 -6.87
CA ASN A 97 4.77 20.08 -8.21
C ASN A 97 3.59 20.42 -9.15
N TYR A 98 2.44 19.79 -8.93
CA TYR A 98 1.25 19.91 -9.80
C TYR A 98 -0.02 20.11 -8.97
N PRO A 99 -0.20 21.29 -8.32
CA PRO A 99 -1.32 21.54 -7.41
C PRO A 99 -2.70 21.50 -8.09
N ASN A 100 -2.76 21.62 -9.40
CA ASN A 100 -3.97 21.53 -10.21
C ASN A 100 -4.67 20.17 -10.14
N ILE A 101 -3.96 19.10 -9.74
CA ILE A 101 -4.56 17.76 -9.60
C ILE A 101 -5.13 17.49 -8.21
N LYS A 102 -4.96 18.39 -7.23
CA LYS A 102 -5.46 18.20 -5.84
C LYS A 102 -6.94 17.85 -5.80
N ASN A 103 -7.75 18.56 -6.58
CA ASN A 103 -9.20 18.33 -6.68
C ASN A 103 -9.59 17.14 -7.58
N LYS A 104 -8.61 16.47 -8.18
CA LYS A 104 -8.82 15.29 -9.03
C LYS A 104 -8.57 13.98 -8.30
N ILE A 105 -7.97 14.04 -7.12
CA ILE A 105 -7.57 12.87 -6.37
C ILE A 105 -8.33 12.82 -5.04
N LYS A 106 -9.04 11.72 -4.83
CA LYS A 106 -9.56 11.31 -3.53
C LYS A 106 -8.71 10.16 -2.99
N VAL A 107 -8.34 10.21 -1.72
CA VAL A 107 -7.46 9.21 -1.09
C VAL A 107 -8.22 8.34 -0.11
N ILE A 108 -7.99 7.03 -0.17
CA ILE A 108 -8.32 6.07 0.88
C ILE A 108 -7.02 5.36 1.24
N ALA A 109 -6.52 5.57 2.46
CA ALA A 109 -5.19 5.10 2.83
C ALA A 109 -5.14 4.35 4.15
N MET A 110 -4.39 3.24 4.14
CA MET A 110 -3.95 2.59 5.36
C MET A 110 -2.80 3.42 5.97
N GLY A 111 -2.93 3.73 7.24
CA GLY A 111 -1.87 4.39 8.00
C GLY A 111 -2.35 4.97 9.31
N GLY A 112 -1.41 5.26 10.17
CA GLY A 112 -1.67 5.87 11.47
C GLY A 112 -2.42 4.99 12.48
N ALA A 113 -2.53 5.53 13.67
CA ALA A 113 -3.24 4.94 14.80
C ALA A 113 -3.96 6.05 15.57
N ILE A 114 -5.24 5.89 15.87
CA ILE A 114 -6.06 6.90 16.56
C ILE A 114 -6.28 6.51 18.03
N ASN A 115 -6.77 5.30 18.29
CA ASN A 115 -7.02 4.79 19.64
C ASN A 115 -6.19 3.54 19.94
N LYS A 116 -5.85 2.74 18.92
CA LYS A 116 -5.16 1.45 19.06
C LYS A 116 -3.95 1.39 18.14
N GLY A 117 -2.81 0.96 18.67
CA GLY A 117 -1.62 0.67 17.89
C GLY A 117 -1.62 -0.73 17.27
N TYR A 118 -0.45 -1.28 16.99
CA TYR A 118 -0.29 -2.66 16.50
C TYR A 118 -0.89 -3.70 17.47
N ILE A 119 -1.03 -4.94 17.04
CA ILE A 119 -1.80 -5.98 17.75
C ILE A 119 -1.46 -6.13 19.24
N ASN A 120 -0.22 -5.85 19.63
CA ASN A 120 0.25 -5.97 21.01
C ASN A 120 0.19 -4.64 21.78
N GLN A 121 -0.37 -3.59 21.19
CA GLN A 121 -0.47 -2.26 21.79
C GLN A 121 -1.94 -1.95 22.09
N SER A 122 -2.23 -1.62 23.34
CA SER A 122 -3.58 -1.22 23.78
C SER A 122 -3.90 0.22 23.40
N GLU A 123 -2.88 1.06 23.28
CA GLU A 123 -2.99 2.48 22.96
C GLU A 123 -2.40 2.77 21.58
N ALA A 124 -2.83 3.88 20.98
CA ALA A 124 -2.26 4.40 19.76
C ALA A 124 -0.79 4.77 19.92
N ASP A 125 0.00 4.38 18.97
CA ASP A 125 1.41 4.69 18.87
C ASP A 125 1.79 5.02 17.42
N VAL A 126 3.07 5.21 17.16
CA VAL A 126 3.59 5.52 15.84
C VAL A 126 3.31 4.37 14.87
N GLU A 127 2.78 4.72 13.69
CA GLU A 127 2.55 3.76 12.60
C GLU A 127 3.57 3.99 11.47
N TYR A 128 3.97 2.89 10.82
CA TYR A 128 5.10 2.87 9.89
C TYR A 128 4.93 3.81 8.68
N ASN A 129 3.77 3.81 8.03
CA ASN A 129 3.54 4.65 6.85
C ASN A 129 3.61 6.14 7.19
N VAL A 130 3.16 6.51 8.38
CA VAL A 130 3.18 7.90 8.85
C VAL A 130 4.57 8.34 9.22
N ILE A 131 5.32 7.53 10.01
CA ILE A 131 6.66 7.94 10.45
C ILE A 131 7.66 8.03 9.29
N MET A 132 7.46 7.24 8.24
CA MET A 132 8.32 7.26 7.06
C MET A 132 8.15 8.48 6.17
N GLY A 133 7.19 9.37 6.47
CA GLY A 133 6.94 10.60 5.72
C GLY A 133 5.96 11.51 6.45
N ILE A 134 6.32 11.98 7.67
CA ILE A 134 5.43 12.79 8.53
C ILE A 134 4.90 14.02 7.81
N LYS A 135 5.79 14.82 7.21
CA LYS A 135 5.44 16.07 6.52
C LYS A 135 4.61 15.80 5.27
N GLU A 136 4.98 14.76 4.55
CA GLU A 136 4.29 14.33 3.33
C GLU A 136 2.90 13.83 3.65
N TYR A 137 2.74 13.07 4.73
CA TYR A 137 1.45 12.58 5.18
C TYR A 137 0.53 13.73 5.60
N GLU A 138 1.05 14.69 6.39
CA GLU A 138 0.33 15.91 6.76
C GLU A 138 -0.07 16.75 5.53
N ASN A 139 0.85 16.91 4.57
CA ASN A 139 0.60 17.64 3.34
C ASN A 139 -0.58 17.04 2.57
N VAL A 140 -0.57 15.71 2.39
CA VAL A 140 -1.65 15.03 1.66
C VAL A 140 -2.98 15.16 2.39
N ILE A 141 -3.04 14.90 3.70
CA ILE A 141 -4.28 15.04 4.49
C ILE A 141 -4.88 16.45 4.37
N LYS A 142 -4.03 17.49 4.37
CA LYS A 142 -4.50 18.89 4.31
C LYS A 142 -4.97 19.34 2.92
N ASN A 143 -4.58 18.64 1.87
CA ASN A 143 -4.75 19.13 0.50
C ASN A 143 -5.69 18.32 -0.38
N VAL A 144 -6.16 17.15 0.04
CA VAL A 144 -7.07 16.30 -0.74
C VAL A 144 -8.22 15.76 0.11
N ASP A 145 -9.28 15.27 -0.52
CA ASP A 145 -10.32 14.47 0.16
C ASP A 145 -9.68 13.16 0.64
N PHE A 146 -9.49 13.03 1.95
CA PHE A 146 -8.70 11.97 2.56
C PHE A 146 -9.53 11.12 3.53
N THR A 147 -9.62 9.83 3.26
CA THR A 147 -10.19 8.83 4.16
C THR A 147 -9.06 8.01 4.78
N LEU A 148 -8.88 8.15 6.08
CA LEU A 148 -7.90 7.35 6.85
C LEU A 148 -8.51 6.01 7.25
N VAL A 149 -7.77 4.94 7.03
CA VAL A 149 -8.06 3.59 7.54
C VAL A 149 -6.94 3.19 8.51
N PRO A 150 -7.07 3.56 9.80
CA PRO A 150 -6.00 3.43 10.79
C PRO A 150 -5.84 1.98 11.29
N LEU A 151 -4.78 1.74 12.07
CA LEU A 151 -4.56 0.47 12.77
C LEU A 151 -5.78 0.02 13.58
N ASP A 152 -6.56 0.95 14.11
CA ASP A 152 -7.83 0.70 14.81
C ASP A 152 -8.77 -0.25 14.04
N VAL A 153 -8.74 -0.18 12.71
CA VAL A 153 -9.61 -0.94 11.80
C VAL A 153 -8.91 -2.17 11.22
N CYS A 154 -7.63 -2.03 10.85
CA CYS A 154 -6.95 -3.03 10.02
C CYS A 154 -6.13 -4.06 10.81
N ARG A 155 -5.83 -3.81 12.08
CA ARG A 155 -4.96 -4.67 12.90
C ARG A 155 -5.48 -6.10 13.15
N ASP A 156 -6.76 -6.34 12.92
CA ASP A 156 -7.40 -7.65 13.14
C ASP A 156 -7.81 -8.35 11.83
N ILE A 157 -7.42 -7.81 10.68
CA ILE A 157 -7.77 -8.40 9.37
C ILE A 157 -6.85 -9.59 9.07
N ILE A 158 -7.41 -10.78 9.24
CA ILE A 158 -6.73 -12.05 9.02
C ILE A 158 -7.67 -12.97 8.24
N ILE A 159 -7.19 -13.59 7.17
CA ILE A 159 -7.93 -14.65 6.48
C ILE A 159 -7.67 -15.97 7.22
N LYS A 160 -8.72 -16.54 7.83
CA LYS A 160 -8.71 -17.81 8.56
C LYS A 160 -9.34 -18.92 7.72
N LYS A 161 -9.16 -20.18 8.15
CA LYS A 161 -9.94 -21.32 7.62
C LYS A 161 -11.45 -21.06 7.77
N PRO A 162 -12.28 -21.51 6.83
CA PRO A 162 -11.95 -22.30 5.62
C PRO A 162 -11.51 -21.44 4.40
N LEU A 163 -11.64 -20.09 4.46
CA LEU A 163 -11.32 -19.20 3.33
C LEU A 163 -9.84 -19.25 2.96
N TYR A 164 -8.97 -19.37 3.97
CA TYR A 164 -7.53 -19.47 3.74
C TYR A 164 -7.15 -20.72 2.91
N LEU A 165 -7.79 -21.87 3.19
CA LEU A 165 -7.58 -23.09 2.41
C LEU A 165 -8.07 -22.91 0.97
N LYS A 166 -9.23 -22.28 0.76
CA LYS A 166 -9.73 -21.97 -0.59
C LYS A 166 -8.76 -21.10 -1.37
N LEU A 167 -8.12 -20.12 -0.72
CA LEU A 167 -7.09 -19.29 -1.35
C LEU A 167 -5.86 -20.13 -1.74
N LYS A 168 -5.39 -20.96 -0.82
CA LYS A 168 -4.19 -21.80 -0.97
C LYS A 168 -4.36 -22.88 -2.07
N GLU A 169 -5.56 -23.45 -2.20
CA GLU A 169 -5.89 -24.52 -3.13
C GLU A 169 -6.45 -24.00 -4.47
N SER A 170 -6.61 -22.68 -4.61
CA SER A 170 -7.21 -22.07 -5.78
C SER A 170 -6.38 -22.32 -7.05
N SER A 171 -7.05 -22.68 -8.14
CA SER A 171 -6.45 -22.74 -9.47
C SER A 171 -6.26 -21.36 -10.13
N ASN A 172 -6.87 -20.31 -9.55
CA ASN A 172 -6.76 -18.96 -10.07
C ASN A 172 -5.31 -18.46 -10.00
N ILE A 173 -4.80 -17.93 -11.12
CA ILE A 173 -3.41 -17.48 -11.23
C ILE A 173 -3.06 -16.41 -10.19
N ALA A 174 -3.95 -15.45 -9.92
CA ALA A 174 -3.70 -14.40 -8.92
C ALA A 174 -3.56 -15.00 -7.51
N CYS A 175 -4.39 -15.97 -7.14
CA CYS A 175 -4.27 -16.67 -5.87
C CYS A 175 -2.95 -17.42 -5.74
N LYS A 176 -2.53 -18.12 -6.81
CA LYS A 176 -1.23 -18.81 -6.83
C LYS A 176 -0.07 -17.85 -6.63
N LEU A 177 -0.04 -16.74 -7.38
CA LEU A 177 1.02 -15.74 -7.27
C LEU A 177 1.07 -15.11 -5.87
N ILE A 178 -0.09 -14.80 -5.28
CA ILE A 178 -0.16 -14.30 -3.89
C ILE A 178 0.44 -15.32 -2.94
N MET A 179 0.05 -16.59 -3.02
CA MET A 179 0.51 -17.62 -2.09
C MET A 179 1.99 -17.96 -2.26
N GLU A 180 2.51 -17.98 -3.50
CA GLU A 180 3.93 -18.16 -3.77
C GLU A 180 4.77 -17.01 -3.18
N ASN A 181 4.37 -15.78 -3.47
CA ASN A 181 5.06 -14.60 -2.95
C ASN A 181 4.97 -14.52 -1.42
N TYR A 182 3.80 -14.80 -0.86
CA TYR A 182 3.57 -14.83 0.58
C TYR A 182 4.47 -15.86 1.28
N LYS A 183 4.61 -17.06 0.71
CA LYS A 183 5.51 -18.09 1.24
C LYS A 183 6.96 -17.62 1.27
N VAL A 184 7.44 -17.01 0.19
CA VAL A 184 8.81 -16.48 0.12
C VAL A 184 9.01 -15.38 1.15
N TRP A 185 8.04 -14.46 1.29
CA TRP A 185 8.08 -13.41 2.30
C TRP A 185 8.17 -13.99 3.72
N LEU A 186 7.38 -15.02 4.03
CA LEU A 186 7.43 -15.69 5.32
C LEU A 186 8.80 -16.31 5.59
N ASP A 187 9.35 -17.02 4.61
CA ASP A 187 10.63 -17.69 4.74
C ASP A 187 11.79 -16.68 4.92
N ASP A 188 11.73 -15.54 4.23
CA ASP A 188 12.82 -14.55 4.19
C ASP A 188 12.71 -13.47 5.27
N TYR A 189 11.50 -13.19 5.76
CA TYR A 189 11.22 -12.12 6.72
C TYR A 189 10.98 -12.62 8.15
N VAL A 190 11.03 -13.93 8.37
CA VAL A 190 10.71 -14.55 9.67
C VAL A 190 11.74 -14.25 10.75
N GLY A 191 11.81 -13.01 11.13
CA GLY A 191 12.25 -12.58 12.46
C GLY A 191 11.14 -11.82 13.17
N GLY A 192 9.93 -11.74 12.55
CA GLY A 192 8.82 -10.95 13.05
C GLY A 192 8.30 -11.42 14.41
N ALA A 193 8.10 -10.48 15.31
CA ALA A 193 7.64 -10.70 16.69
C ALA A 193 6.23 -11.34 16.79
N ILE A 194 5.52 -11.51 15.70
CA ILE A 194 4.15 -12.04 15.69
C ILE A 194 4.15 -13.44 15.07
N LYS A 195 4.00 -14.43 15.92
CA LYS A 195 3.80 -15.81 15.49
C LYS A 195 2.34 -16.04 15.12
N PHE A 196 2.09 -16.48 13.90
CA PHE A 196 0.79 -17.01 13.46
C PHE A 196 0.99 -18.39 12.85
N ASP A 197 -0.06 -19.21 12.90
CA ASP A 197 0.00 -20.55 12.29
C ASP A 197 -0.31 -20.46 10.80
N ILE A 198 0.71 -20.59 9.98
CA ILE A 198 0.62 -20.55 8.50
C ILE A 198 -0.26 -21.67 7.92
N ASN A 199 -0.67 -22.67 8.71
CA ASN A 199 -1.59 -23.71 8.29
C ASN A 199 -3.05 -23.33 8.57
N GLU A 200 -3.28 -22.35 9.42
CA GLU A 200 -4.61 -21.95 9.87
C GLU A 200 -5.05 -20.59 9.33
N SER A 201 -4.10 -19.67 9.06
CA SER A 201 -4.42 -18.30 8.67
C SER A 201 -3.27 -17.58 7.96
N THR A 202 -3.59 -16.40 7.42
CA THR A 202 -2.57 -15.42 6.99
C THR A 202 -2.00 -14.65 8.18
N SER A 203 -0.93 -13.89 7.95
CA SER A 203 -0.57 -12.74 8.79
C SER A 203 -1.68 -11.68 8.77
N ILE A 204 -1.50 -10.61 9.53
CA ILE A 204 -2.39 -9.45 9.45
C ILE A 204 -2.21 -8.79 8.08
N LEU A 205 -3.32 -8.54 7.40
CA LEU A 205 -3.38 -7.96 6.06
C LEU A 205 -3.83 -6.50 6.14
N TYR A 206 -2.98 -5.65 6.72
CA TYR A 206 -3.28 -4.24 6.97
C TYR A 206 -3.81 -3.52 5.71
N ASP A 207 -3.14 -3.71 4.58
CA ASP A 207 -3.42 -3.03 3.32
C ASP A 207 -4.69 -3.53 2.60
N LEU A 208 -5.29 -4.61 3.09
CA LEU A 208 -6.58 -5.07 2.58
C LEU A 208 -7.74 -4.16 3.06
N ALA A 209 -7.56 -3.48 4.20
CA ALA A 209 -8.61 -2.68 4.82
C ALA A 209 -9.14 -1.53 3.95
N PRO A 210 -8.32 -0.70 3.27
CA PRO A 210 -8.81 0.32 2.34
C PRO A 210 -9.67 -0.23 1.22
N LEU A 211 -9.32 -1.39 0.67
CA LEU A 211 -10.11 -2.05 -0.38
C LEU A 211 -11.42 -2.62 0.17
N MET A 212 -11.40 -3.23 1.35
CA MET A 212 -12.60 -3.73 2.02
C MET A 212 -13.56 -2.59 2.36
N TYR A 213 -13.05 -1.47 2.85
CA TYR A 213 -13.84 -0.27 3.08
C TYR A 213 -14.50 0.22 1.77
N TYR A 214 -13.71 0.41 0.71
CA TYR A 214 -14.23 0.86 -0.58
C TYR A 214 -15.33 -0.04 -1.15
N LEU A 215 -15.15 -1.36 -1.04
CA LEU A 215 -16.11 -2.33 -1.58
C LEU A 215 -17.39 -2.45 -0.73
N ASN A 216 -17.34 -2.12 0.56
CA ASN A 216 -18.42 -2.33 1.52
C ASN A 216 -18.53 -1.16 2.51
N GLU A 217 -18.53 0.07 2.02
CA GLU A 217 -18.50 1.30 2.84
C GLU A 217 -19.58 1.32 3.94
N ASN A 218 -20.76 0.78 3.64
CA ASN A 218 -21.89 0.72 4.60
C ASN A 218 -21.60 -0.17 5.82
N ASN A 219 -20.59 -1.03 5.78
CA ASN A 219 -20.21 -1.87 6.91
C ASN A 219 -19.27 -1.16 7.89
N TYR A 220 -18.89 0.08 7.60
CA TYR A 220 -17.93 0.85 8.40
C TYR A 220 -18.60 2.09 8.99
N LYS A 221 -18.26 2.36 10.25
CA LYS A 221 -18.60 3.65 10.86
C LYS A 221 -17.54 4.67 10.44
N LYS A 222 -18.00 5.80 9.88
CA LYS A 222 -17.16 6.95 9.57
C LYS A 222 -17.28 8.02 10.66
N GLU A 223 -16.17 8.68 10.93
CA GLU A 223 -16.09 9.80 11.85
C GLU A 223 -15.21 10.89 11.21
N GLU A 224 -15.69 12.11 11.17
CA GLU A 224 -14.87 13.26 10.78
C GLU A 224 -14.12 13.74 12.01
N ILE A 225 -12.79 13.78 11.91
CA ILE A 225 -11.92 14.18 13.02
C ILE A 225 -10.81 15.10 12.52
N TYR A 226 -10.39 16.00 13.39
CA TYR A 226 -9.14 16.73 13.19
C TYR A 226 -7.96 15.85 13.63
N ILE A 227 -6.93 15.78 12.81
CA ILE A 227 -5.71 15.05 13.12
C ILE A 227 -4.52 15.99 13.01
N ALA A 228 -3.69 16.02 14.06
CA ALA A 228 -2.33 16.51 14.03
C ALA A 228 -1.37 15.30 14.06
N ILE A 229 -0.17 15.46 13.49
CA ILE A 229 0.89 14.46 13.59
C ILE A 229 2.04 15.14 14.34
N ASP A 230 2.51 14.54 15.43
CA ASP A 230 3.63 15.07 16.18
C ASP A 230 4.97 14.81 15.48
N ASN A 231 6.04 15.38 16.01
CA ASN A 231 7.39 15.24 15.46
C ASN A 231 7.97 13.81 15.56
N LYS A 232 7.29 12.90 16.24
CA LYS A 232 7.63 11.48 16.33
C LYS A 232 6.79 10.61 15.40
N GLY A 233 5.80 11.18 14.71
CA GLY A 233 4.89 10.45 13.80
C GLY A 233 3.64 9.88 14.47
N LYS A 234 3.35 10.28 15.74
CA LYS A 234 2.11 9.88 16.41
C LYS A 234 0.97 10.77 15.96
N MET A 235 -0.16 10.17 15.60
CA MET A 235 -1.40 10.89 15.31
C MET A 235 -2.10 11.30 16.61
N ILE A 236 -2.52 12.56 16.66
CA ILE A 236 -3.24 13.15 17.78
C ILE A 236 -4.59 13.61 17.29
N LYS A 237 -5.66 13.06 17.87
CA LYS A 237 -7.03 13.49 17.62
C LYS A 237 -7.28 14.83 18.29
N GLY A 238 -7.73 15.85 17.50
CA GLY A 238 -8.15 17.15 17.98
C GLY A 238 -9.61 17.17 18.43
#